data_27965b973865b4ff4cff879a06553bf5
#
_entry.id   27965b973865b4ff4cff879a06553bf5
#
_cell.length_a   1.000
_cell.length_b   1.000
_cell.length_c   1.000
_cell.angle_alpha   90.00
_cell.angle_beta   90.00
_cell.angle_gamma   90.00
#
_symmetry.space_group_name_H-M   'P 1'
#
loop_
_entity.id
_entity.type
_entity.pdbx_description
1 polymer ?
#
loop_
_entity_poly.entity_id
_entity_poly.type
_entity_poly.pdbx_seq_one_letter_code
_entity_poly.pdbx_strand_id
1 'polypeptide(L)'
;MVMSEFVYLYRGEAPSALSPMESQQHMQKWMTWLKQLGEQGHLKDVGQPLERTGKLVKGKQKTVTDGPYAETKDVVGGYSLIEAKDLDEAVKFSLGCPIFEISGGIVEVRPVMKMNM
;
A
#
# COMPACT_ATOMS: atom_id res chain seq x y z
N MET A 1 10.07 -1.64 -24.59
CA MET A 1 10.08 -2.50 -23.41
C MET A 1 8.67 -2.57 -22.83
N VAL A 2 8.17 -3.77 -22.62
CA VAL A 2 6.83 -3.96 -22.07
C VAL A 2 6.92 -3.92 -20.55
N MET A 3 6.13 -3.04 -19.93
CA MET A 3 6.03 -2.99 -18.49
C MET A 3 4.80 -3.75 -18.02
N SER A 4 4.92 -4.40 -16.86
CA SER A 4 3.83 -5.09 -16.21
C SER A 4 3.31 -4.27 -15.04
N GLU A 5 2.08 -4.57 -14.62
CA GLU A 5 1.47 -3.88 -13.50
C GLU A 5 1.70 -4.65 -12.21
N PHE A 6 1.94 -3.90 -11.16
CA PHE A 6 2.09 -4.43 -9.80
C PHE A 6 1.27 -3.59 -8.85
N VAL A 7 0.81 -4.22 -7.78
CA VAL A 7 0.15 -3.49 -6.70
C VAL A 7 1.09 -3.43 -5.51
N TYR A 8 1.16 -2.25 -4.89
CA TYR A 8 1.73 -2.08 -3.56
C TYR A 8 0.58 -2.07 -2.57
N LEU A 9 0.62 -3.00 -1.63
CA LEU A 9 -0.29 -3.00 -0.48
C LEU A 9 0.51 -2.53 0.73
N TYR A 10 0.10 -1.40 1.29
CA TYR A 10 0.77 -0.81 2.44
C TYR A 10 0.16 -1.38 3.70
N ARG A 11 0.95 -2.11 4.49
CA ARG A 11 0.45 -2.92 5.60
C ARG A 11 1.20 -2.57 6.88
N GLY A 12 0.58 -2.85 8.02
CA GLY A 12 1.23 -2.69 9.31
C GLY A 12 0.27 -2.24 10.39
N GLU A 13 0.83 -1.95 11.56
CA GLU A 13 0.08 -1.43 12.69
C GLU A 13 -0.36 0.01 12.42
N ALA A 14 -1.39 0.44 13.13
CA ALA A 14 -1.75 1.85 13.14
C ALA A 14 -0.53 2.64 13.64
N PRO A 15 -0.19 3.75 12.98
CA PRO A 15 0.91 4.56 13.46
C PRO A 15 0.61 5.03 14.88
N SER A 16 1.62 5.00 15.75
CA SER A 16 1.51 5.61 17.05
C SER A 16 1.18 7.09 16.86
N ALA A 17 0.52 7.70 17.85
CA ALA A 17 0.08 9.07 17.72
C ALA A 17 1.27 9.99 17.40
N LEU A 18 1.26 10.52 16.18
CA LEU A 18 2.24 11.51 15.75
C LEU A 18 1.72 12.89 16.11
N SER A 19 2.63 13.82 16.41
CA SER A 19 2.25 15.22 16.54
C SER A 19 1.74 15.72 15.18
N PRO A 20 0.94 16.80 15.14
CA PRO A 20 0.51 17.35 13.85
C PRO A 20 1.67 17.69 12.92
N MET A 21 2.78 18.17 13.45
CA MET A 21 3.96 18.49 12.66
C MET A 21 4.60 17.22 12.08
N GLU A 22 4.73 16.17 12.91
CA GLU A 22 5.29 14.90 12.44
C GLU A 22 4.41 14.25 11.38
N SER A 23 3.09 14.30 11.55
CA SER A 23 2.14 13.77 10.57
C SER A 23 2.27 14.50 9.24
N GLN A 24 2.41 15.82 9.28
CA GLN A 24 2.57 16.62 8.07
C GLN A 24 3.88 16.31 7.36
N GLN A 25 4.97 16.18 8.10
CA GLN A 25 6.27 15.84 7.53
C GLN A 25 6.25 14.45 6.89
N HIS A 26 5.61 13.50 7.57
CA HIS A 26 5.48 12.14 7.03
C HIS A 26 4.66 12.13 5.74
N MET A 27 3.56 12.87 5.71
CA MET A 27 2.73 13.00 4.53
C MET A 27 3.51 13.61 3.37
N GLN A 28 4.33 14.61 3.63
CA GLN A 28 5.15 15.23 2.59
C GLN A 28 6.15 14.26 2.00
N LYS A 29 6.72 13.38 2.82
CA LYS A 29 7.63 12.34 2.32
C LYS A 29 6.91 11.36 1.40
N TRP A 30 5.68 10.94 1.76
CA TRP A 30 4.86 10.09 0.91
C TRP A 30 4.58 10.77 -0.44
N MET A 31 4.18 12.02 -0.41
CA MET A 31 3.87 12.76 -1.64
C MET A 31 5.10 12.89 -2.52
N THR A 32 6.27 13.14 -1.93
CA THR A 32 7.53 13.25 -2.68
C THR A 32 7.88 11.91 -3.34
N TRP A 33 7.79 10.81 -2.60
CA TRP A 33 8.10 9.49 -3.14
C TRP A 33 7.16 9.12 -4.30
N LEU A 34 5.86 9.31 -4.11
CA LEU A 34 4.88 9.02 -5.16
C LEU A 34 5.09 9.91 -6.38
N LYS A 35 5.41 11.18 -6.17
CA LYS A 35 5.70 12.10 -7.26
C LYS A 35 6.90 11.63 -8.07
N GLN A 36 7.96 11.20 -7.41
CA GLN A 36 9.15 10.68 -8.09
C GLN A 36 8.82 9.46 -8.94
N LEU A 37 8.02 8.54 -8.41
CA LEU A 37 7.58 7.37 -9.18
C LEU A 37 6.79 7.80 -10.41
N GLY A 38 5.92 8.80 -10.27
CA GLY A 38 5.14 9.32 -11.37
C GLY A 38 5.99 9.98 -12.44
N GLU A 39 6.98 10.78 -12.03
CA GLU A 39 7.88 11.46 -12.95
C GLU A 39 8.74 10.46 -13.74
N GLN A 40 9.06 9.33 -13.13
CA GLN A 40 9.84 8.27 -13.77
C GLN A 40 8.99 7.34 -14.64
N GLY A 41 7.69 7.57 -14.68
CA GLY A 41 6.78 6.76 -15.49
C GLY A 41 6.37 5.44 -14.87
N HIS A 42 6.55 5.28 -13.57
CA HIS A 42 6.27 4.01 -12.89
C HIS A 42 5.01 4.00 -12.04
N LEU A 43 4.33 5.13 -11.88
CA LEU A 43 3.09 5.21 -11.10
C LEU A 43 1.90 5.21 -12.05
N LYS A 44 1.07 4.17 -11.97
CA LYS A 44 -0.14 4.08 -12.77
C LYS A 44 -1.33 4.70 -12.05
N ASP A 45 -1.46 4.43 -10.77
CA ASP A 45 -2.54 4.94 -9.94
C ASP A 45 -2.01 5.10 -8.52
N VAL A 46 -2.12 6.30 -7.99
CA VAL A 46 -1.64 6.59 -6.64
C VAL A 46 -2.43 5.80 -5.59
N GLY A 47 -3.67 5.39 -5.91
CA GLY A 47 -4.53 4.68 -5.00
C GLY A 47 -5.08 5.57 -3.91
N GLN A 48 -5.52 4.94 -2.82
CA GLN A 48 -6.14 5.64 -1.71
C GLN A 48 -5.66 5.07 -0.38
N PRO A 49 -5.51 5.93 0.63
CA PRO A 49 -5.37 5.43 1.99
C PRO A 49 -6.73 4.90 2.46
N LEU A 50 -6.69 3.91 3.34
CA LEU A 50 -7.89 3.26 3.84
C LEU A 50 -8.02 3.51 5.34
N GLU A 51 -9.26 3.71 5.79
CA GLU A 51 -9.54 3.73 7.23
C GLU A 51 -9.38 2.32 7.81
N ARG A 52 -9.15 2.23 9.08
CA ARG A 52 -8.93 0.95 9.73
C ARG A 52 -10.21 0.23 10.13
N THR A 53 -11.35 0.89 10.01
CA THR A 53 -12.65 0.28 10.29
C THR A 53 -13.20 -0.40 9.05
N GLY A 54 -13.98 -1.45 9.26
CA GLY A 54 -14.60 -2.15 8.14
C GLY A 54 -15.35 -3.38 8.61
N LYS A 55 -15.72 -4.22 7.67
CA LYS A 55 -16.40 -5.48 7.95
C LYS A 55 -15.81 -6.59 7.11
N LEU A 56 -15.90 -7.80 7.63
CA LEU A 56 -15.50 -9.00 6.92
C LEU A 56 -16.74 -9.81 6.59
N VAL A 57 -16.81 -10.30 5.35
CA VAL A 57 -17.86 -11.21 4.91
C VAL A 57 -17.18 -12.53 4.54
N LYS A 58 -17.57 -13.62 5.20
CA LYS A 58 -16.81 -14.87 5.10
C LYS A 58 -17.66 -16.03 4.66
N GLY A 59 -17.06 -16.84 3.80
CA GLY A 59 -17.52 -18.18 3.46
C GLY A 59 -18.82 -18.24 2.68
N LYS A 60 -19.27 -19.47 2.44
CA LYS A 60 -20.49 -19.70 1.67
C LYS A 60 -21.74 -19.16 2.37
N GLN A 61 -21.71 -19.11 3.70
CA GLN A 61 -22.81 -18.60 4.50
C GLN A 61 -22.83 -17.08 4.57
N LYS A 62 -21.77 -16.42 4.05
CA LYS A 62 -21.66 -14.97 4.01
C LYS A 62 -21.78 -14.34 5.39
N THR A 63 -21.10 -14.94 6.36
CA THR A 63 -21.10 -14.45 7.74
C THR A 63 -20.40 -13.09 7.80
N VAL A 64 -21.06 -12.10 8.37
CA VAL A 64 -20.54 -10.75 8.48
C VAL A 64 -20.03 -10.51 9.90
N THR A 65 -18.80 -10.06 10.02
CA THR A 65 -18.17 -9.69 11.30
C THR A 65 -17.51 -8.34 11.16
N ASP A 66 -17.25 -7.70 12.30
CA ASP A 66 -16.48 -6.47 12.29
C ASP A 66 -15.03 -6.77 11.90
N GLY A 67 -14.47 -5.91 11.11
CA GLY A 67 -13.09 -6.04 10.67
C GLY A 67 -12.38 -4.71 10.65
N PRO A 68 -11.06 -4.73 10.45
CA PRO A 68 -10.20 -5.91 10.53
C PRO A 68 -10.20 -6.50 11.94
N TYR A 69 -9.71 -7.72 12.09
CA TYR A 69 -9.65 -8.36 13.41
C TYR A 69 -8.87 -7.47 14.38
N ALA A 70 -9.41 -7.27 15.59
CA ALA A 70 -8.78 -6.41 16.59
C ALA A 70 -7.37 -6.86 16.96
N GLU A 71 -7.10 -8.15 16.85
CA GLU A 71 -5.79 -8.73 17.14
C GLU A 71 -4.80 -8.60 15.98
N THR A 72 -5.28 -8.20 14.80
CA THR A 72 -4.43 -8.12 13.62
C THR A 72 -3.64 -6.81 13.66
N LYS A 73 -2.32 -6.95 13.73
CA LYS A 73 -1.42 -5.80 13.68
C LYS A 73 -1.00 -5.46 12.27
N ASP A 74 -1.33 -6.31 11.33
CA ASP A 74 -0.90 -6.22 9.94
C ASP A 74 -2.10 -5.97 9.05
N VAL A 75 -2.55 -4.74 9.04
CA VAL A 75 -3.74 -4.31 8.32
C VAL A 75 -3.36 -3.54 7.08
N VAL A 76 -4.05 -3.81 5.96
CA VAL A 76 -3.85 -3.04 4.74
C VAL A 76 -4.41 -1.64 4.96
N GLY A 77 -3.52 -0.65 4.92
CA GLY A 77 -3.89 0.76 5.13
C GLY A 77 -3.94 1.59 3.86
N GLY A 78 -3.68 0.98 2.71
CA GLY A 78 -3.72 1.69 1.43
C GLY A 78 -3.13 0.87 0.32
N TYR A 79 -3.17 1.40 -0.89
CA TYR A 79 -2.64 0.71 -2.06
C TYR A 79 -2.22 1.72 -3.13
N SER A 80 -1.33 1.26 -4.00
CA SER A 80 -0.99 1.99 -5.24
C SER A 80 -0.77 0.98 -6.36
N LEU A 81 -1.02 1.39 -7.59
CA LEU A 81 -0.71 0.58 -8.77
C LEU A 81 0.51 1.18 -9.45
N ILE A 82 1.47 0.33 -9.77
CA ILE A 82 2.71 0.75 -10.42
C ILE A 82 2.98 -0.08 -11.66
N GLU A 83 3.89 0.42 -12.47
CA GLU A 83 4.38 -0.28 -13.66
C GLU A 83 5.88 -0.44 -13.57
N ALA A 84 6.34 -1.67 -13.82
CA ALA A 84 7.76 -1.99 -13.79
C ALA A 84 8.02 -3.10 -14.80
N LYS A 85 9.28 -3.28 -15.16
CA LYS A 85 9.64 -4.33 -16.14
C LYS A 85 9.47 -5.73 -15.56
N ASP A 86 9.69 -5.88 -14.25
CA ASP A 86 9.59 -7.17 -13.57
C ASP A 86 9.38 -6.94 -12.06
N LEU A 87 9.19 -8.03 -11.33
CA LEU A 87 8.95 -7.97 -9.88
C LEU A 87 10.14 -7.38 -9.13
N ASP A 88 11.37 -7.73 -9.54
CA ASP A 88 12.57 -7.21 -8.86
C ASP A 88 12.65 -5.69 -8.97
N GLU A 89 12.30 -5.14 -10.12
CA GLU A 89 12.26 -3.69 -10.29
C GLU A 89 11.16 -3.06 -9.44
N ALA A 90 9.99 -3.69 -9.39
CA ALA A 90 8.89 -3.21 -8.54
C ALA A 90 9.31 -3.18 -7.07
N VAL A 91 10.00 -4.22 -6.61
CA VAL A 91 10.53 -4.26 -5.24
C VAL A 91 11.55 -3.15 -5.02
N LYS A 92 12.44 -2.93 -5.98
CA LYS A 92 13.46 -1.88 -5.88
C LYS A 92 12.84 -0.50 -5.64
N PHE A 93 11.79 -0.16 -6.37
CA PHE A 93 11.13 1.14 -6.20
C PHE A 93 10.44 1.26 -4.85
N SER A 94 9.99 0.14 -4.25
CA SER A 94 9.33 0.16 -2.95
C SER A 94 10.28 0.52 -1.80
N LEU A 95 11.58 0.33 -2.00
CA LEU A 95 12.57 0.52 -0.92
C LEU A 95 12.63 1.98 -0.45
N GLY A 96 12.20 2.92 -1.26
CA GLY A 96 12.15 4.33 -0.89
C GLY A 96 10.87 4.75 -0.19
N CYS A 97 9.95 3.82 0.07
CA CYS A 97 8.67 4.16 0.67
C CYS A 97 8.81 4.62 2.12
N PRO A 98 8.20 5.74 2.50
CA PRO A 98 8.27 6.21 3.89
C PRO A 98 7.62 5.31 4.92
N ILE A 99 6.86 4.29 4.50
CA ILE A 99 6.24 3.34 5.44
C ILE A 99 7.27 2.66 6.33
N PHE A 100 8.51 2.51 5.85
CA PHE A 100 9.56 1.84 6.61
C PHE A 100 10.09 2.68 7.78
N GLU A 101 9.73 3.96 7.84
CA GLU A 101 10.03 4.80 8.99
C GLU A 101 9.13 4.47 10.19
N ILE A 102 8.02 3.77 9.95
CA ILE A 102 7.08 3.35 10.97
C ILE A 102 7.40 1.92 11.35
N SER A 103 7.46 1.63 12.65
CA SER A 103 7.73 0.29 13.15
C SER A 103 6.67 -0.68 12.60
N GLY A 104 7.12 -1.79 12.03
CA GLY A 104 6.24 -2.81 11.49
C GLY A 104 5.64 -2.50 10.12
N GLY A 105 6.11 -1.42 9.46
CA GLY A 105 5.64 -1.09 8.11
C GLY A 105 6.07 -2.11 7.08
N ILE A 106 5.14 -2.50 6.20
CA ILE A 106 5.36 -3.50 5.17
C ILE A 106 4.78 -2.99 3.86
N VAL A 107 5.52 -3.17 2.78
CA VAL A 107 4.96 -3.05 1.42
C VAL A 107 4.89 -4.44 0.84
N GLU A 108 3.69 -4.94 0.63
CA GLU A 108 3.51 -6.19 -0.09
C GLU A 108 3.45 -5.87 -1.58
N VAL A 109 4.35 -6.45 -2.36
CA VAL A 109 4.44 -6.21 -3.80
C VAL A 109 3.93 -7.43 -4.53
N ARG A 110 2.87 -7.26 -5.32
CA ARG A 110 2.26 -8.39 -6.03
C ARG A 110 2.03 -8.06 -7.50
N PRO A 111 2.37 -8.98 -8.41
CA PRO A 111 1.98 -8.80 -9.82
C PRO A 111 0.47 -8.77 -9.96
N VAL A 112 -0.02 -7.88 -10.80
CA VAL A 112 -1.45 -7.86 -11.16
C VAL A 112 -1.66 -8.90 -12.25
N MET A 113 -2.60 -9.80 -12.03
CA MET A 113 -2.92 -10.84 -12.99
C MET A 113 -3.66 -10.23 -14.17
N LYS A 114 -3.19 -10.53 -15.38
CA LYS A 114 -3.93 -10.15 -16.58
C LYS A 114 -5.07 -11.13 -16.78
N MET A 115 -6.28 -10.60 -16.87
CA MET A 115 -7.46 -11.42 -17.14
C MET A 115 -7.95 -11.13 -18.54
N ASN A 116 -8.05 -12.18 -19.34
CA ASN A 116 -8.69 -12.11 -20.65
C ASN A 116 -10.19 -12.34 -20.46
N MET A 117 -10.93 -11.26 -20.46
CA MET A 117 -12.39 -11.34 -20.30
C MET A 117 -13.09 -10.91 -21.57
#